data_5c18b34e11b3da07104a6d02ba9cf9d7
#
_entry.id   5c18b34e11b3da07104a6d02ba9cf9d7
#
_cell.length_a   1.000
_cell.length_b   1.000
_cell.length_c   1.000
_cell.angle_alpha   90.00
_cell.angle_beta   90.00
_cell.angle_gamma   90.00
#
_symmetry.space_group_name_H-M   'P 1'
#
loop_
_entity.id
_entity.type
_entity.pdbx_description
1 polymer ?
#
loop_
_entity_poly.entity_id
_entity_poly.type
_entity_poly.pdbx_seq_one_letter_code
_entity_poly.pdbx_strand_id
1 'polypeptide(L)'
;MRPLASTLATLFVLLFAAPSPAQFGDISDVKLNKPEDKEDVKSTAPPEGAMVLFDGKSLDGWVKTDGKTKAHWKLLGGGIMQVEKGGNIISEKKFDGDFKLHVEFRVPYMPEAKGQGRGNSGVYVQGRYEVQVLDSYGLQSKIDDCGAIYGIAVPLVNACKAPTVWQSYDIEFHSPKCEDGKKVEMGRMTVYHNGVKIHDDVKPTKDNTTAGLGGDPCTAGPLMLQEHGAPVQFRNIWVLPLK
;
A
#
# COMPACT_ATOMS: atom_id res chain seq x y z
N MET A 1 -24.07 57.35 -25.16
CA MET A 1 -23.26 56.22 -25.51
C MET A 1 -22.36 55.92 -24.30
N ARG A 2 -22.60 54.81 -23.60
CA ARG A 2 -21.75 54.36 -22.49
C ARG A 2 -20.88 53.22 -22.99
N PRO A 3 -19.58 53.14 -22.69
CA PRO A 3 -18.77 52.02 -23.11
C PRO A 3 -19.01 50.82 -22.17
N LEU A 4 -19.21 49.62 -22.75
CA LEU A 4 -19.20 48.35 -22.07
C LEU A 4 -17.76 48.02 -21.65
N ALA A 5 -17.53 47.89 -20.36
CA ALA A 5 -16.29 47.35 -19.84
C ALA A 5 -16.35 45.79 -19.89
N SER A 6 -15.51 45.24 -20.71
CA SER A 6 -15.33 43.76 -20.84
C SER A 6 -14.36 43.30 -19.77
N THR A 7 -14.87 42.63 -18.73
CA THR A 7 -14.04 41.99 -17.70
C THR A 7 -13.54 40.64 -18.23
N LEU A 8 -12.25 40.58 -18.58
CA LEU A 8 -11.56 39.33 -18.86
C LEU A 8 -11.34 38.58 -17.53
N ALA A 9 -12.03 37.48 -17.32
CA ALA A 9 -11.76 36.58 -16.22
C ALA A 9 -10.56 35.69 -16.57
N THR A 10 -9.42 35.96 -15.96
CA THR A 10 -8.22 35.12 -16.09
C THR A 10 -8.40 33.88 -15.26
N LEU A 11 -8.61 32.74 -15.93
CA LEU A 11 -8.68 31.42 -15.29
C LEU A 11 -7.26 31.01 -14.88
N PHE A 12 -6.94 31.08 -13.59
CA PHE A 12 -5.71 30.53 -13.04
C PHE A 12 -5.85 28.99 -12.95
N VAL A 13 -5.28 28.29 -13.92
CA VAL A 13 -5.07 26.83 -13.82
C VAL A 13 -3.87 26.62 -12.89
N LEU A 14 -4.14 26.23 -11.66
CA LEU A 14 -3.10 25.72 -10.74
C LEU A 14 -2.60 24.38 -11.28
N LEU A 15 -1.54 24.40 -12.05
CA LEU A 15 -0.74 23.22 -12.37
C LEU A 15 -0.04 22.77 -11.08
N PHE A 16 -0.61 21.79 -10.39
CA PHE A 16 0.13 21.07 -9.35
C PHE A 16 1.23 20.27 -10.05
N ALA A 17 2.46 20.73 -9.92
CA ALA A 17 3.63 20.00 -10.39
C ALA A 17 3.69 18.65 -9.66
N ALA A 18 3.75 17.55 -10.41
CA ALA A 18 4.10 16.27 -9.84
C ALA A 18 5.43 16.40 -9.08
N PRO A 19 5.61 15.75 -7.92
CA PRO A 19 6.86 15.82 -7.19
C PRO A 19 8.02 15.42 -8.12
N SER A 20 9.02 16.27 -8.19
CA SER A 20 10.22 16.03 -8.98
C SER A 20 10.88 14.71 -8.58
N PRO A 21 11.41 13.91 -9.51
CA PRO A 21 12.21 12.71 -9.19
C PRO A 21 13.28 12.96 -8.15
N ALA A 22 13.87 14.16 -8.13
CA ALA A 22 14.88 14.59 -7.14
C ALA A 22 14.39 14.56 -5.69
N GLN A 23 13.07 14.62 -5.44
CA GLN A 23 12.51 14.57 -4.08
C GLN A 23 12.44 13.13 -3.52
N PHE A 24 12.53 12.13 -4.39
CA PHE A 24 12.45 10.72 -4.03
C PHE A 24 13.78 9.97 -4.18
N GLY A 25 14.83 10.67 -4.63
CA GLY A 25 16.18 10.16 -4.89
C GLY A 25 16.44 9.88 -6.37
N ASP A 26 17.68 10.03 -6.77
CA ASP A 26 18.18 9.69 -8.11
C ASP A 26 18.72 8.26 -8.07
N ILE A 27 18.24 7.39 -8.97
CA ILE A 27 18.62 5.97 -9.07
C ILE A 27 19.60 5.71 -10.21
N SER A 28 20.26 6.74 -10.74
CA SER A 28 21.22 6.59 -11.85
C SER A 28 22.39 5.65 -11.54
N ASP A 29 22.74 5.49 -10.27
CA ASP A 29 23.78 4.59 -9.76
C ASP A 29 23.25 3.17 -9.40
N VAL A 30 21.93 2.94 -9.46
CA VAL A 30 21.35 1.64 -9.18
C VAL A 30 21.56 0.69 -10.36
N LYS A 31 22.28 -0.41 -10.10
CA LYS A 31 22.43 -1.48 -11.08
C LYS A 31 21.09 -2.22 -11.25
N LEU A 32 20.47 -2.04 -12.41
CA LEU A 32 19.22 -2.72 -12.75
C LEU A 32 19.47 -4.20 -13.07
N ASN A 33 18.60 -5.07 -12.56
CA ASN A 33 18.56 -6.49 -12.94
C ASN A 33 17.99 -6.66 -14.34
N LYS A 34 16.96 -5.85 -14.67
CA LYS A 34 16.31 -5.78 -15.99
C LYS A 34 16.01 -4.33 -16.34
N PRO A 35 16.07 -3.94 -17.64
CA PRO A 35 15.76 -2.57 -18.06
C PRO A 35 14.38 -2.08 -17.61
N GLU A 36 13.36 -2.95 -17.63
CA GLU A 36 11.98 -2.66 -17.25
C GLU A 36 11.79 -2.45 -15.74
N ASP A 37 12.78 -2.72 -14.92
CA ASP A 37 12.68 -2.53 -13.46
C ASP A 37 12.63 -1.05 -13.04
N LYS A 38 12.95 -0.13 -13.98
CA LYS A 38 12.80 1.32 -13.82
C LYS A 38 11.49 1.87 -14.37
N GLU A 39 10.64 1.03 -14.93
CA GLU A 39 9.35 1.42 -15.49
C GLU A 39 8.24 1.23 -14.44
N ASP A 40 7.41 2.24 -14.28
CA ASP A 40 6.25 2.16 -13.39
C ASP A 40 5.32 1.01 -13.80
N VAL A 41 4.76 0.34 -12.80
CA VAL A 41 3.67 -0.61 -13.06
C VAL A 41 2.49 0.16 -13.69
N LYS A 42 1.86 -0.45 -14.69
CA LYS A 42 0.63 0.09 -15.26
C LYS A 42 -0.46 0.07 -14.20
N SER A 43 -0.99 1.26 -13.88
CA SER A 43 -2.06 1.38 -12.88
C SER A 43 -3.30 0.60 -13.31
N THR A 44 -3.88 -0.15 -12.37
CA THR A 44 -5.06 -0.98 -12.59
C THR A 44 -6.31 -0.26 -12.08
N ALA A 45 -7.20 0.11 -12.98
CA ALA A 45 -8.46 0.75 -12.59
C ALA A 45 -9.29 -0.17 -11.68
N PRO A 46 -10.00 0.39 -10.68
CA PRO A 46 -10.92 -0.39 -9.87
C PRO A 46 -11.97 -1.09 -10.77
N PRO A 47 -12.16 -2.41 -10.65
CA PRO A 47 -13.19 -3.13 -11.39
C PRO A 47 -14.60 -2.76 -10.90
N GLU A 48 -15.62 -3.13 -11.67
CA GLU A 48 -17.01 -2.97 -11.25
C GLU A 48 -17.27 -3.69 -9.91
N GLY A 49 -17.94 -3.02 -8.99
CA GLY A 49 -18.20 -3.52 -7.63
C GLY A 49 -17.06 -3.30 -6.64
N ALA A 50 -15.92 -2.78 -7.07
CA ALA A 50 -14.83 -2.45 -6.15
C ALA A 50 -15.16 -1.19 -5.33
N MET A 51 -14.81 -1.23 -4.05
CA MET A 51 -14.83 -0.09 -3.15
C MET A 51 -13.48 0.63 -3.21
N VAL A 52 -13.48 1.87 -3.68
CA VAL A 52 -12.28 2.71 -3.71
C VAL A 52 -12.03 3.27 -2.32
N LEU A 53 -10.87 2.98 -1.74
CA LEU A 53 -10.44 3.46 -0.43
C LEU A 53 -9.58 4.71 -0.54
N PHE A 54 -8.85 4.87 -1.64
CA PHE A 54 -8.08 6.06 -1.92
C PHE A 54 -8.03 6.31 -3.44
N ASP A 55 -8.64 7.42 -3.84
CA ASP A 55 -8.70 7.87 -5.25
C ASP A 55 -7.76 9.06 -5.55
N GLY A 56 -6.97 9.44 -4.55
CA GLY A 56 -6.01 10.54 -4.67
C GLY A 56 -6.55 11.94 -4.38
N LYS A 57 -7.82 12.09 -4.00
CA LYS A 57 -8.43 13.41 -3.76
C LYS A 57 -8.41 13.85 -2.31
N SER A 58 -8.65 12.91 -1.39
CA SER A 58 -8.68 13.17 0.05
C SER A 58 -8.21 11.96 0.86
N LEU A 59 -7.97 12.18 2.16
CA LEU A 59 -7.79 11.11 3.15
C LEU A 59 -9.11 10.80 3.90
N ASP A 60 -10.25 11.21 3.35
CA ASP A 60 -11.55 10.84 3.90
C ASP A 60 -11.71 9.32 3.91
N GLY A 61 -12.24 8.78 5.01
CA GLY A 61 -12.29 7.34 5.23
C GLY A 61 -10.99 6.72 5.80
N TRP A 62 -10.00 7.57 6.11
CA TRP A 62 -8.77 7.15 6.80
C TRP A 62 -8.61 7.84 8.15
N VAL A 63 -8.28 7.07 9.17
CA VAL A 63 -8.07 7.54 10.54
C VAL A 63 -6.79 6.94 11.12
N LYS A 64 -6.32 7.49 12.24
CA LYS A 64 -5.25 6.85 13.03
C LYS A 64 -5.73 5.55 13.64
N THR A 65 -4.81 4.77 14.18
CA THR A 65 -5.10 3.46 14.79
C THR A 65 -6.02 3.54 16.02
N ASP A 66 -6.27 4.74 16.55
CA ASP A 66 -7.29 4.96 17.59
C ASP A 66 -8.73 4.86 17.06
N GLY A 67 -8.90 4.78 15.74
CA GLY A 67 -10.19 4.66 15.06
C GLY A 67 -11.04 5.94 15.06
N LYS A 68 -10.47 7.09 15.45
CA LYS A 68 -11.21 8.35 15.65
C LYS A 68 -10.49 9.56 15.06
N THR A 69 -9.19 9.70 15.31
CA THR A 69 -8.40 10.83 14.85
C THR A 69 -8.18 10.74 13.34
N LYS A 70 -8.51 11.78 12.60
CA LYS A 70 -8.30 11.81 11.13
C LYS A 70 -6.85 11.52 10.78
N ALA A 71 -6.65 10.76 9.70
CA ALA A 71 -5.33 10.55 9.13
C ALA A 71 -4.70 11.90 8.74
N HIS A 72 -3.37 12.00 8.89
CA HIS A 72 -2.63 13.25 8.68
C HIS A 72 -1.51 13.11 7.67
N TRP A 73 -1.45 11.98 6.97
CA TRP A 73 -0.46 11.78 5.94
C TRP A 73 -0.59 12.83 4.83
N LYS A 74 0.49 13.09 4.13
CA LYS A 74 0.55 14.18 3.16
C LYS A 74 -0.12 13.78 1.85
N LEU A 75 -1.05 14.61 1.37
CA LEU A 75 -1.54 14.53 0.00
C LEU A 75 -0.59 15.29 -0.92
N LEU A 76 -0.14 14.61 -1.96
CA LEU A 76 0.68 15.18 -3.03
C LEU A 76 -0.18 15.32 -4.30
N GLY A 77 0.25 16.16 -5.21
CA GLY A 77 -0.34 16.21 -6.55
C GLY A 77 -0.26 14.84 -7.25
N GLY A 78 -1.12 14.63 -8.25
CA GLY A 78 -1.14 13.39 -9.03
C GLY A 78 -1.76 12.18 -8.34
N GLY A 79 -2.61 12.40 -7.33
CA GLY A 79 -3.36 11.32 -6.70
C GLY A 79 -2.54 10.47 -5.71
N ILE A 80 -1.58 11.06 -5.04
CA ILE A 80 -0.60 10.38 -4.20
C ILE A 80 -0.79 10.77 -2.75
N MET A 81 -0.78 9.81 -1.81
CA MET A 81 -0.52 10.07 -0.40
C MET A 81 0.86 9.57 -0.01
N GLN A 82 1.51 10.30 0.88
CA GLN A 82 2.83 10.02 1.40
C GLN A 82 2.78 9.81 2.90
N VAL A 83 3.51 8.79 3.36
CA VAL A 83 3.71 8.53 4.78
C VAL A 83 4.32 9.75 5.48
N GLU A 84 3.71 10.17 6.57
CA GLU A 84 4.22 11.22 7.46
C GLU A 84 4.33 10.69 8.90
N LYS A 85 5.28 11.25 9.66
CA LYS A 85 5.47 10.88 11.06
C LYS A 85 4.20 11.14 11.88
N GLY A 86 3.88 10.24 12.79
CA GLY A 86 2.72 10.36 13.69
C GLY A 86 1.84 9.12 13.73
N GLY A 87 2.31 8.03 13.16
CA GLY A 87 1.76 6.69 13.28
C GLY A 87 1.02 6.17 12.05
N ASN A 88 0.68 4.91 12.14
CA ASN A 88 -0.07 4.19 11.13
C ASN A 88 -1.45 4.79 10.90
N ILE A 89 -1.99 4.57 9.70
CA ILE A 89 -3.37 4.91 9.36
C ILE A 89 -4.16 3.66 9.02
N ILE A 90 -5.45 3.68 9.33
CA ILE A 90 -6.39 2.60 9.04
C ILE A 90 -7.59 3.12 8.27
N SER A 91 -8.18 2.27 7.46
CA SER A 91 -9.48 2.58 6.86
C SER A 91 -10.57 2.60 7.95
N GLU A 92 -11.49 3.58 7.89
CA GLU A 92 -12.71 3.56 8.73
C GLU A 92 -13.57 2.35 8.40
N LYS A 93 -13.62 1.99 7.10
CA LYS A 93 -14.27 0.77 6.63
C LYS A 93 -13.47 -0.44 7.08
N LYS A 94 -14.20 -1.38 7.71
CA LYS A 94 -13.67 -2.71 8.07
C LYS A 94 -14.19 -3.75 7.08
N PHE A 95 -13.42 -4.79 6.89
CA PHE A 95 -13.68 -5.87 5.94
C PHE A 95 -13.80 -7.18 6.69
N ASP A 96 -14.85 -7.90 6.42
CA ASP A 96 -15.11 -9.29 6.76
C ASP A 96 -15.28 -10.09 5.46
N GLY A 97 -15.24 -11.39 5.56
CA GLY A 97 -15.35 -12.26 4.39
C GLY A 97 -14.13 -12.20 3.47
N ASP A 98 -14.32 -12.71 2.27
CA ASP A 98 -13.29 -12.85 1.27
C ASP A 98 -13.24 -11.63 0.35
N PHE A 99 -12.04 -11.16 0.02
CA PHE A 99 -11.88 -10.01 -0.86
C PHE A 99 -10.53 -10.00 -1.58
N LYS A 100 -10.48 -9.24 -2.67
CA LYS A 100 -9.26 -8.83 -3.34
C LYS A 100 -8.95 -7.38 -2.95
N LEU A 101 -7.71 -7.12 -2.50
CA LEU A 101 -7.16 -5.80 -2.25
C LEU A 101 -6.13 -5.47 -3.32
N HIS A 102 -6.24 -4.27 -3.90
CA HIS A 102 -5.21 -3.69 -4.75
C HIS A 102 -4.62 -2.46 -4.08
N VAL A 103 -3.28 -2.36 -4.09
CA VAL A 103 -2.54 -1.21 -3.57
C VAL A 103 -1.36 -0.91 -4.47
N GLU A 104 -1.23 0.33 -4.94
CA GLU A 104 -0.01 0.78 -5.59
C GLU A 104 0.87 1.58 -4.63
N PHE A 105 2.17 1.29 -4.64
CA PHE A 105 3.13 1.93 -3.75
C PHE A 105 4.46 2.18 -4.46
N ARG A 106 5.27 3.08 -3.92
CA ARG A 106 6.68 3.23 -4.27
C ARG A 106 7.48 3.62 -3.04
N VAL A 107 8.72 3.14 -2.97
CA VAL A 107 9.64 3.42 -1.87
C VAL A 107 10.67 4.49 -2.28
N PRO A 108 11.15 5.34 -1.37
CA PRO A 108 12.22 6.28 -1.66
C PRO A 108 13.55 5.54 -1.88
N TYR A 109 14.44 6.14 -2.67
CA TYR A 109 15.83 5.68 -2.76
C TYR A 109 16.63 6.16 -1.54
N MET A 110 17.13 5.23 -0.73
CA MET A 110 17.82 5.49 0.52
C MET A 110 19.14 4.69 0.57
N PRO A 111 20.16 5.06 -0.23
CA PRO A 111 21.38 4.26 -0.39
C PRO A 111 22.18 4.07 0.90
N GLU A 112 22.12 5.04 1.82
CA GLU A 112 22.84 4.96 3.11
C GLU A 112 22.11 4.11 4.16
N ALA A 113 20.79 3.86 3.97
CA ALA A 113 20.01 3.05 4.88
C ALA A 113 20.21 1.55 4.62
N LYS A 114 20.04 0.73 5.65
CA LYS A 114 20.23 -0.73 5.57
C LYS A 114 19.06 -1.49 6.17
N GLY A 115 18.81 -2.69 5.63
CA GLY A 115 17.80 -3.62 6.15
C GLY A 115 16.44 -2.93 6.33
N GLN A 116 15.82 -3.08 7.47
CA GLN A 116 14.50 -2.51 7.79
C GLN A 116 14.43 -0.97 7.83
N GLY A 117 15.56 -0.26 7.67
CA GLY A 117 15.60 1.19 7.52
C GLY A 117 15.42 1.70 6.07
N ARG A 118 15.37 0.81 5.05
CA ARG A 118 15.33 1.19 3.63
C ARG A 118 13.90 1.23 3.10
N GLY A 119 13.30 2.43 3.04
CA GLY A 119 12.00 2.60 2.39
C GLY A 119 10.91 1.73 2.99
N ASN A 120 10.90 1.57 4.31
CA ASN A 120 10.03 0.63 5.03
C ASN A 120 8.63 1.19 5.23
N SER A 121 7.65 0.34 5.02
CA SER A 121 6.23 0.47 5.32
C SER A 121 5.60 -0.91 5.35
N GLY A 122 4.26 -1.00 5.41
CA GLY A 122 3.53 -2.27 5.37
C GLY A 122 2.08 -2.08 4.95
N VAL A 123 1.54 -3.09 4.27
CA VAL A 123 0.12 -3.20 3.91
C VAL A 123 -0.48 -4.32 4.74
N TYR A 124 -1.40 -3.97 5.65
CA TYR A 124 -1.98 -4.94 6.58
C TYR A 124 -3.41 -5.27 6.20
N VAL A 125 -3.65 -6.52 5.83
CA VAL A 125 -4.97 -7.07 5.60
C VAL A 125 -5.68 -7.26 6.93
N GLN A 126 -6.91 -6.74 7.05
CA GLN A 126 -7.70 -6.71 8.29
C GLN A 126 -6.94 -6.14 9.51
N GLY A 127 -5.93 -5.28 9.27
CA GLY A 127 -5.06 -4.76 10.32
C GLY A 127 -4.18 -5.81 11.02
N ARG A 128 -4.20 -7.05 10.57
CA ARG A 128 -3.56 -8.20 11.24
C ARG A 128 -2.36 -8.73 10.47
N TYR A 129 -2.52 -8.97 9.17
CA TYR A 129 -1.52 -9.66 8.35
C TYR A 129 -0.80 -8.70 7.44
N GLU A 130 0.47 -8.47 7.71
CA GLU A 130 1.34 -7.59 6.94
C GLU A 130 1.87 -8.27 5.70
N VAL A 131 1.69 -7.63 4.55
CA VAL A 131 2.52 -7.80 3.37
C VAL A 131 3.53 -6.66 3.37
N GLN A 132 4.81 -7.01 3.56
CA GLN A 132 5.90 -6.07 3.79
C GLN A 132 6.13 -5.15 2.59
N VAL A 133 6.35 -3.86 2.85
CA VAL A 133 6.85 -2.86 1.89
C VAL A 133 8.24 -2.44 2.32
N LEU A 134 9.24 -2.70 1.46
CA LEU A 134 10.66 -2.43 1.75
C LEU A 134 11.41 -2.24 0.44
N ASP A 135 12.50 -1.47 0.43
CA ASP A 135 13.44 -1.52 -0.68
C ASP A 135 14.32 -2.77 -0.56
N SER A 136 13.85 -3.87 -1.15
CA SER A 136 14.57 -5.15 -1.26
C SER A 136 15.01 -5.42 -2.69
N TYR A 137 15.09 -4.39 -3.55
CA TYR A 137 15.46 -4.55 -4.95
C TYR A 137 16.83 -5.24 -5.09
N GLY A 138 16.88 -6.26 -5.93
CA GLY A 138 18.11 -7.00 -6.22
C GLY A 138 18.60 -7.93 -5.10
N LEU A 139 17.86 -8.04 -3.99
CA LEU A 139 18.23 -8.93 -2.87
C LEU A 139 17.60 -10.31 -3.03
N GLN A 140 18.19 -11.31 -2.39
CA GLN A 140 17.52 -12.57 -2.14
C GLN A 140 16.44 -12.38 -1.07
N SER A 141 15.21 -12.77 -1.38
CA SER A 141 14.07 -12.60 -0.47
C SER A 141 14.26 -13.32 0.86
N LYS A 142 13.88 -12.64 1.95
CA LYS A 142 13.81 -13.17 3.31
C LYS A 142 12.41 -13.00 3.86
N ILE A 143 12.21 -13.51 5.07
CA ILE A 143 10.91 -13.54 5.75
C ILE A 143 10.42 -12.15 6.22
N ASP A 144 11.27 -11.14 6.14
CA ASP A 144 11.06 -9.75 6.53
C ASP A 144 11.35 -8.75 5.40
N ASP A 145 11.60 -9.25 4.16
CA ASP A 145 11.81 -8.43 2.96
C ASP A 145 10.49 -8.09 2.25
N CYS A 146 10.56 -7.21 1.27
CA CYS A 146 9.42 -6.77 0.46
C CYS A 146 8.64 -7.95 -0.10
N GLY A 147 7.32 -7.91 0.07
CA GLY A 147 6.40 -8.98 -0.36
C GLY A 147 6.28 -10.13 0.63
N ALA A 148 7.10 -10.23 1.68
CA ALA A 148 6.92 -11.25 2.70
C ALA A 148 5.57 -11.07 3.43
N ILE A 149 4.90 -12.18 3.76
CA ILE A 149 3.93 -12.17 4.85
C ILE A 149 4.78 -12.15 6.13
N TYR A 150 4.92 -10.98 6.73
CA TYR A 150 5.99 -10.65 7.68
C TYR A 150 6.16 -11.66 8.81
N GLY A 151 7.34 -12.28 8.88
CA GLY A 151 7.64 -13.30 9.88
C GLY A 151 6.84 -14.61 9.75
N ILE A 152 6.12 -14.81 8.62
CA ILE A 152 5.29 -15.99 8.36
C ILE A 152 5.75 -16.72 7.09
N ALA A 153 5.87 -16.02 5.95
CA ALA A 153 6.23 -16.65 4.68
C ALA A 153 7.16 -15.78 3.85
N VAL A 154 8.18 -16.41 3.27
CA VAL A 154 9.10 -15.79 2.31
C VAL A 154 8.43 -15.75 0.93
N PRO A 155 8.55 -14.66 0.15
CA PRO A 155 8.08 -14.65 -1.23
C PRO A 155 8.75 -15.75 -2.08
N LEU A 156 7.98 -16.38 -2.96
CA LEU A 156 8.48 -17.39 -3.92
C LEU A 156 9.58 -16.82 -4.84
N VAL A 157 9.48 -15.52 -5.12
CA VAL A 157 10.45 -14.78 -5.95
C VAL A 157 10.45 -13.31 -5.51
N ASN A 158 11.61 -12.65 -5.60
CA ASN A 158 11.71 -11.20 -5.46
C ASN A 158 11.20 -10.54 -6.75
N ALA A 159 10.01 -9.93 -6.69
CA ALA A 159 9.38 -9.23 -7.80
C ALA A 159 9.49 -7.69 -7.67
N CYS A 160 10.36 -7.17 -6.79
CA CYS A 160 10.56 -5.74 -6.60
C CYS A 160 11.07 -5.08 -7.88
N LYS A 161 10.57 -3.88 -8.14
CA LYS A 161 11.20 -2.91 -9.04
C LYS A 161 12.20 -2.04 -8.29
N ALA A 162 13.00 -1.28 -9.02
CA ALA A 162 13.94 -0.35 -8.42
C ALA A 162 13.23 0.65 -7.49
N PRO A 163 13.89 1.19 -6.45
CA PRO A 163 13.30 2.26 -5.64
C PRO A 163 12.88 3.43 -6.53
N THR A 164 11.95 4.24 -6.05
CA THR A 164 11.29 5.36 -6.74
C THR A 164 10.27 4.96 -7.83
N VAL A 165 10.24 3.70 -8.23
CA VAL A 165 9.33 3.16 -9.25
C VAL A 165 8.03 2.67 -8.61
N TRP A 166 6.89 2.95 -9.24
CA TRP A 166 5.61 2.44 -8.79
C TRP A 166 5.51 0.93 -8.97
N GLN A 167 4.98 0.30 -7.94
CA GLN A 167 4.78 -1.14 -7.80
C GLN A 167 3.36 -1.39 -7.32
N SER A 168 2.86 -2.61 -7.45
CA SER A 168 1.53 -2.97 -6.98
C SER A 168 1.53 -4.28 -6.20
N TYR A 169 0.68 -4.34 -5.19
CA TYR A 169 0.19 -5.60 -4.63
C TYR A 169 -1.25 -5.83 -5.07
N ASP A 170 -1.53 -7.05 -5.50
CA ASP A 170 -2.87 -7.63 -5.59
C ASP A 170 -2.93 -8.79 -4.59
N ILE A 171 -3.78 -8.67 -3.57
CA ILE A 171 -3.88 -9.62 -2.47
C ILE A 171 -5.29 -10.21 -2.46
N GLU A 172 -5.38 -11.51 -2.74
CA GLU A 172 -6.62 -12.28 -2.53
C GLU A 172 -6.59 -12.84 -1.11
N PHE A 173 -7.50 -12.39 -0.30
CA PHE A 173 -7.62 -12.78 1.10
C PHE A 173 -8.91 -13.54 1.33
N HIS A 174 -8.78 -14.71 1.93
CA HIS A 174 -9.90 -15.48 2.45
C HIS A 174 -9.88 -15.43 3.97
N SER A 175 -10.97 -14.97 4.55
CA SER A 175 -11.09 -14.81 5.99
C SER A 175 -11.05 -16.15 6.74
N PRO A 176 -10.61 -16.14 8.00
CA PRO A 176 -10.74 -17.33 8.85
C PRO A 176 -12.18 -17.81 8.92
N LYS A 177 -12.38 -19.13 8.96
CA LYS A 177 -13.71 -19.69 9.26
C LYS A 177 -13.92 -19.69 10.77
N CYS A 178 -15.08 -19.24 11.18
CA CYS A 178 -15.45 -19.17 12.56
C CYS A 178 -16.82 -19.81 12.78
N GLU A 179 -16.92 -20.60 13.85
CA GLU A 179 -18.16 -21.25 14.32
C GLU A 179 -18.38 -20.86 15.77
N ASP A 180 -19.56 -20.37 16.11
CA ASP A 180 -19.89 -19.90 17.45
C ASP A 180 -18.87 -18.90 18.03
N GLY A 181 -18.35 -18.00 17.18
CA GLY A 181 -17.36 -16.99 17.57
C GLY A 181 -15.95 -17.56 17.79
N LYS A 182 -15.70 -18.82 17.45
CA LYS A 182 -14.38 -19.44 17.56
C LYS A 182 -13.82 -19.76 16.20
N LYS A 183 -12.55 -19.40 15.98
CA LYS A 183 -11.86 -19.75 14.75
C LYS A 183 -11.65 -21.26 14.66
N VAL A 184 -12.17 -21.86 13.59
CA VAL A 184 -12.03 -23.30 13.27
C VAL A 184 -11.06 -23.54 12.13
N GLU A 185 -10.84 -22.56 11.25
CA GLU A 185 -9.83 -22.61 10.17
C GLU A 185 -9.15 -21.25 10.02
N MET A 186 -7.82 -21.27 9.78
CA MET A 186 -7.06 -20.06 9.49
C MET A 186 -7.50 -19.46 8.16
N GLY A 187 -7.42 -18.13 8.05
CA GLY A 187 -7.48 -17.46 6.77
C GLY A 187 -6.34 -17.86 5.84
N ARG A 188 -6.38 -17.40 4.60
CA ARG A 188 -5.34 -17.67 3.61
C ARG A 188 -5.17 -16.50 2.66
N MET A 189 -3.99 -16.37 2.10
CA MET A 189 -3.65 -15.29 1.16
C MET A 189 -2.93 -15.81 -0.06
N THR A 190 -3.34 -15.31 -1.23
CA THR A 190 -2.57 -15.34 -2.47
C THR A 190 -2.15 -13.91 -2.79
N VAL A 191 -0.86 -13.69 -3.01
CA VAL A 191 -0.31 -12.35 -3.24
C VAL A 191 0.41 -12.30 -4.57
N TYR A 192 0.07 -11.27 -5.35
CA TYR A 192 0.80 -10.90 -6.55
C TYR A 192 1.53 -9.59 -6.30
N HIS A 193 2.79 -9.52 -6.70
CA HIS A 193 3.61 -8.32 -6.70
C HIS A 193 3.99 -7.99 -8.15
N ASN A 194 3.55 -6.82 -8.64
CA ASN A 194 3.71 -6.42 -10.05
C ASN A 194 3.19 -7.47 -11.06
N GLY A 195 2.07 -8.14 -10.71
CA GLY A 195 1.47 -9.22 -11.52
C GLY A 195 2.15 -10.58 -11.39
N VAL A 196 3.27 -10.70 -10.66
CA VAL A 196 3.96 -11.97 -10.40
C VAL A 196 3.44 -12.57 -9.10
N LYS A 197 2.99 -13.84 -9.13
CA LYS A 197 2.53 -14.53 -7.92
C LYS A 197 3.72 -14.79 -7.00
N ILE A 198 3.70 -14.20 -5.81
CA ILE A 198 4.75 -14.34 -4.80
C ILE A 198 4.33 -15.17 -3.58
N HIS A 199 3.02 -15.35 -3.37
CA HIS A 199 2.44 -16.30 -2.44
C HIS A 199 1.24 -16.98 -3.07
N ASP A 200 1.08 -18.29 -2.83
CA ASP A 200 -0.01 -19.10 -3.35
C ASP A 200 -0.71 -19.82 -2.20
N ASP A 201 -1.93 -19.38 -1.90
CA ASP A 201 -2.81 -19.96 -0.86
C ASP A 201 -2.13 -20.15 0.51
N VAL A 202 -1.29 -19.22 0.93
CA VAL A 202 -0.55 -19.30 2.18
C VAL A 202 -1.50 -19.16 3.37
N LYS A 203 -1.51 -20.14 4.26
CA LYS A 203 -2.21 -20.11 5.55
C LYS A 203 -1.26 -19.53 6.62
N PRO A 204 -1.56 -18.36 7.21
CA PRO A 204 -0.75 -17.81 8.29
C PRO A 204 -0.70 -18.78 9.47
N THR A 205 0.46 -18.90 10.09
CA THR A 205 0.65 -19.74 11.29
C THR A 205 0.28 -19.04 12.60
N LYS A 206 -0.09 -17.77 12.51
CA LYS A 206 -0.45 -16.88 13.63
C LYS A 206 -1.65 -16.03 13.23
N ASP A 207 -2.39 -15.53 14.21
CA ASP A 207 -3.55 -14.65 13.99
C ASP A 207 -3.15 -13.20 13.69
N ASN A 208 -1.88 -12.88 13.82
CA ASN A 208 -1.36 -11.52 13.67
C ASN A 208 0.13 -11.53 13.34
N THR A 209 0.57 -10.64 12.44
CA THR A 209 2.00 -10.33 12.26
C THR A 209 2.48 -9.36 13.35
N THR A 210 3.80 -9.17 13.48
CA THR A 210 4.42 -8.52 14.64
C THR A 210 3.84 -7.16 15.00
N ALA A 211 3.59 -6.28 14.01
CA ALA A 211 3.07 -4.93 14.22
C ALA A 211 1.58 -4.77 13.87
N GLY A 212 0.86 -5.87 13.71
CA GLY A 212 -0.58 -5.83 13.47
C GLY A 212 -1.37 -5.38 14.70
N LEU A 213 -2.60 -4.93 14.46
CA LEU A 213 -3.50 -4.42 15.52
C LEU A 213 -3.98 -5.52 16.47
N GLY A 214 -3.80 -6.80 16.10
CA GLY A 214 -4.35 -7.92 16.86
C GLY A 214 -5.86 -7.99 16.81
N GLY A 215 -6.45 -8.43 17.93
CA GLY A 215 -7.89 -8.60 18.08
C GLY A 215 -8.38 -9.98 17.65
N ASP A 216 -9.70 -10.17 17.73
CA ASP A 216 -10.35 -11.43 17.39
C ASP A 216 -10.33 -11.66 15.87
N PRO A 217 -9.72 -12.74 15.37
CA PRO A 217 -9.66 -13.04 13.94
C PRO A 217 -11.04 -13.30 13.31
N CYS A 218 -12.05 -13.58 14.12
CA CYS A 218 -13.43 -13.78 13.68
C CYS A 218 -14.20 -12.47 13.44
N THR A 219 -13.55 -11.31 13.62
CA THR A 219 -14.20 -10.01 13.44
C THR A 219 -13.63 -9.26 12.22
N ALA A 220 -14.47 -8.41 11.63
CA ALA A 220 -14.04 -7.50 10.58
C ALA A 220 -12.85 -6.63 11.04
N GLY A 221 -11.86 -6.47 10.17
CA GLY A 221 -10.70 -5.61 10.40
C GLY A 221 -10.49 -4.57 9.31
N PRO A 222 -9.83 -3.44 9.61
CA PRO A 222 -9.53 -2.40 8.64
C PRO A 222 -8.36 -2.79 7.73
N LEU A 223 -8.21 -2.13 6.59
CA LEU A 223 -6.91 -2.02 5.95
C LEU A 223 -6.05 -1.08 6.79
N MET A 224 -4.79 -1.45 7.05
CA MET A 224 -3.82 -0.56 7.70
C MET A 224 -2.59 -0.35 6.82
N LEU A 225 -2.11 0.88 6.77
CA LEU A 225 -0.84 1.25 6.15
C LEU A 225 0.11 1.73 7.25
N GLN A 226 1.38 1.26 7.18
CA GLN A 226 2.34 1.47 8.25
C GLN A 226 3.17 2.73 8.03
N GLU A 227 3.40 3.48 9.10
CA GLU A 227 4.46 4.48 9.25
C GLU A 227 5.68 3.82 9.90
N HIS A 228 6.84 3.86 9.23
CA HIS A 228 8.11 3.31 9.73
C HIS A 228 9.29 4.26 9.47
N GLY A 229 9.03 5.56 9.41
CA GLY A 229 10.04 6.60 9.28
C GLY A 229 10.46 6.93 7.84
N ALA A 230 10.11 6.11 6.85
CA ALA A 230 10.39 6.40 5.44
C ALA A 230 9.19 7.05 4.74
N PRO A 231 9.38 8.04 3.84
CA PRO A 231 8.31 8.72 3.13
C PRO A 231 7.76 7.87 1.96
N VAL A 232 7.38 6.63 2.24
CA VAL A 232 6.75 5.74 1.25
C VAL A 232 5.48 6.39 0.70
N GLN A 233 5.20 6.19 -0.57
CA GLN A 233 4.04 6.77 -1.23
C GLN A 233 3.09 5.68 -1.68
N PHE A 234 1.79 5.99 -1.58
CA PHE A 234 0.69 5.12 -1.99
C PHE A 234 -0.25 5.84 -2.94
N ARG A 235 -0.89 5.08 -3.83
CA ARG A 235 -1.98 5.54 -4.69
C ARG A 235 -2.89 4.39 -5.06
N ASN A 236 -4.04 4.68 -5.65
CA ASN A 236 -4.96 3.70 -6.26
C ASN A 236 -5.21 2.48 -5.35
N ILE A 237 -5.94 2.70 -4.24
CA ILE A 237 -6.24 1.64 -3.27
C ILE A 237 -7.71 1.30 -3.36
N TRP A 238 -8.02 0.03 -3.62
CA TRP A 238 -9.39 -0.47 -3.69
C TRP A 238 -9.53 -1.90 -3.20
N VAL A 239 -10.73 -2.24 -2.76
CA VAL A 239 -11.12 -3.58 -2.30
C VAL A 239 -12.31 -4.06 -3.12
N LEU A 240 -12.22 -5.28 -3.64
CA LEU A 240 -13.31 -5.99 -4.32
C LEU A 240 -13.73 -7.19 -3.46
N PRO A 241 -14.99 -7.24 -2.93
CA PRO A 241 -15.49 -8.44 -2.28
C PRO A 241 -15.49 -9.63 -3.26
N LEU A 242 -15.01 -10.78 -2.82
CA LEU A 242 -15.15 -12.04 -3.55
C LEU A 242 -16.47 -12.70 -3.19
N LYS A 243 -17.09 -13.35 -4.18
CA LYS A 243 -18.39 -14.05 -4.01
C LYS A 243 -18.16 -15.48 -3.58
#